data_16f3909755c34970a6cfceb0b6874cee
#
_entry.id   16f3909755c34970a6cfceb0b6874cee
#
_cell.length_a   1.000
_cell.length_b   1.000
_cell.length_c   1.000
_cell.angle_alpha   90.00
_cell.angle_beta   90.00
_cell.angle_gamma   90.00
#
_symmetry.space_group_name_H-M   'P 1'
#
loop_
_entity.id
_entity.type
_entity.pdbx_description
1 polymer ?
#
loop_
_entity_poly.entity_id
_entity_poly.type
_entity_poly.pdbx_seq_one_letter_code
_entity_poly.pdbx_strand_id
1 'polypeptide(L)'
;MPPCSNGIIFLRNEQYETTQMFDSVKIGLRYLLDKCDKVLFTPVDVPLFTAKTVKTILDSGAPLAVPMCEGRQGHPILISNELLPEILEDSGEMGLKGAMDRCSVPLMRIDVEDFGTIHDADTPEDFSALVEYHNAQLVRPVVHVSLTREKPFFDSKIATLLTLIDETKSVRAAGQRMQLSYSSCWNIIRTLESQLSFPLLKRSQGGAGGSTSVLTDRGKELLERYNAYDKKLKELAGELYGGYFGGLFE
;
A
#
# COMPACT_ATOMS: atom_id res chain seq x y z
N MET A 1 2.14 -2.62 22.44
CA MET A 1 1.91 -2.00 21.11
C MET A 1 0.47 -2.26 20.72
N PRO A 2 -0.34 -1.28 20.29
CA PRO A 2 -1.68 -1.56 19.80
C PRO A 2 -1.55 -2.35 18.49
N PRO A 3 -2.34 -3.42 18.30
CA PRO A 3 -2.41 -4.08 17.00
C PRO A 3 -3.01 -3.07 16.00
N CYS A 4 -2.34 -2.85 14.88
CA CYS A 4 -2.93 -2.10 13.78
C CYS A 4 -4.15 -2.87 13.26
N SER A 5 -5.23 -2.17 12.96
CA SER A 5 -6.51 -2.71 12.52
C SER A 5 -6.47 -3.57 11.25
N ASN A 6 -5.32 -3.66 10.58
CA ASN A 6 -5.12 -4.35 9.30
C ASN A 6 -4.10 -5.50 9.37
N GLY A 7 -3.81 -6.04 10.55
CA GLY A 7 -2.82 -7.11 10.71
C GLY A 7 -1.36 -6.66 10.59
N ILE A 8 -1.08 -5.35 10.58
CA ILE A 8 0.27 -4.80 10.54
C ILE A 8 0.80 -4.66 11.97
N ILE A 9 2.01 -5.15 12.21
CA ILE A 9 2.70 -5.08 13.50
C ILE A 9 3.99 -4.30 13.31
N PHE A 10 4.15 -3.24 14.09
CA PHE A 10 5.37 -2.43 14.10
C PHE A 10 6.31 -2.94 15.18
N LEU A 11 7.49 -3.39 14.76
CA LEU A 11 8.60 -3.76 15.66
C LEU A 11 9.69 -2.71 15.50
N ARG A 12 10.15 -2.17 16.62
CA ARG A 12 11.18 -1.14 16.62
C ARG A 12 12.52 -1.74 17.06
N ASN A 13 13.55 -1.45 16.30
CA ASN A 13 14.92 -1.62 16.77
C ASN A 13 15.33 -0.35 17.51
N GLU A 14 15.38 -0.39 18.84
CA GLU A 14 15.74 0.77 19.65
C GLU A 14 17.22 1.15 19.54
N GLN A 15 18.05 0.21 19.06
CA GLN A 15 19.49 0.39 18.88
C GLN A 15 19.89 0.56 17.40
N TYR A 16 18.97 1.02 16.55
CA TYR A 16 19.18 1.10 15.10
C TYR A 16 20.39 1.95 14.69
N GLU A 17 20.79 2.94 15.51
CA GLU A 17 21.94 3.82 15.24
C GLU A 17 23.30 3.10 15.42
N THR A 18 23.34 2.02 16.21
CA THR A 18 24.55 1.30 16.58
C THR A 18 24.58 -0.14 16.07
N THR A 19 23.50 -0.62 15.48
CA THR A 19 23.34 -1.96 14.94
C THR A 19 23.24 -1.94 13.41
N GLN A 20 23.43 -3.12 12.80
CA GLN A 20 23.30 -3.27 11.36
C GLN A 20 21.84 -3.61 10.96
N MET A 21 21.54 -3.51 9.65
CA MET A 21 20.23 -3.87 9.10
C MET A 21 19.80 -5.30 9.49
N PHE A 22 20.74 -6.24 9.53
CA PHE A 22 20.46 -7.63 9.89
C PHE A 22 19.96 -7.78 11.33
N ASP A 23 20.40 -6.94 12.25
CA ASP A 23 19.86 -6.96 13.62
C ASP A 23 18.38 -6.59 13.66
N SER A 24 17.97 -5.64 12.82
CA SER A 24 16.55 -5.30 12.65
C SER A 24 15.75 -6.46 12.02
N VAL A 25 16.33 -7.15 11.04
CA VAL A 25 15.74 -8.36 10.45
C VAL A 25 15.55 -9.44 11.51
N LYS A 26 16.57 -9.69 12.35
CA LYS A 26 16.49 -10.66 13.46
C LYS A 26 15.36 -10.36 14.44
N ILE A 27 15.05 -9.09 14.71
CA ILE A 27 13.90 -8.71 15.57
C ILE A 27 12.59 -9.19 14.93
N GLY A 28 12.42 -8.99 13.62
CA GLY A 28 11.25 -9.45 12.88
C GLY A 28 11.15 -10.98 12.87
N LEU A 29 12.25 -11.67 12.56
CA LEU A 29 12.30 -13.14 12.51
C LEU A 29 12.03 -13.78 13.88
N ARG A 30 12.59 -13.24 14.98
CA ARG A 30 12.29 -13.68 16.34
C ARG A 30 10.80 -13.53 16.70
N TYR A 31 10.19 -12.45 16.22
CA TYR A 31 8.75 -12.27 16.45
C TYR A 31 7.91 -13.32 15.71
N LEU A 32 8.34 -13.75 14.53
CA LEU A 32 7.63 -14.71 13.67
C LEU A 32 7.93 -16.17 14.03
N LEU A 33 8.99 -16.43 14.80
CA LEU A 33 9.35 -17.78 15.23
C LEU A 33 8.14 -18.49 15.87
N ASP A 34 7.84 -19.70 15.44
CA ASP A 34 6.70 -20.54 15.86
C ASP A 34 5.30 -19.95 15.61
N LYS A 35 5.18 -18.90 14.77
CA LYS A 35 3.89 -18.25 14.46
C LYS A 35 3.41 -18.45 13.03
N CYS A 36 4.26 -18.96 12.16
CA CYS A 36 3.97 -19.22 10.77
C CYS A 36 4.87 -20.31 10.22
N ASP A 37 4.47 -20.96 9.13
CA ASP A 37 5.28 -22.02 8.49
C ASP A 37 6.39 -21.43 7.61
N LYS A 38 6.14 -20.27 7.01
CA LYS A 38 7.04 -19.61 6.07
C LYS A 38 7.01 -18.09 6.26
N VAL A 39 8.18 -17.47 6.07
CA VAL A 39 8.35 -16.02 6.08
C VAL A 39 8.76 -15.56 4.69
N LEU A 40 8.14 -14.49 4.21
CA LEU A 40 8.61 -13.74 3.06
C LEU A 40 9.25 -12.45 3.57
N PHE A 41 10.55 -12.28 3.33
CA PHE A 41 11.28 -11.09 3.70
C PHE A 41 11.50 -10.19 2.48
N THR A 42 11.19 -8.92 2.62
CA THR A 42 11.55 -7.89 1.64
C THR A 42 11.96 -6.60 2.35
N PRO A 43 12.99 -5.89 1.88
CA PRO A 43 13.25 -4.52 2.31
C PRO A 43 12.15 -3.59 1.82
N VAL A 44 12.01 -2.44 2.47
CA VAL A 44 10.93 -1.48 2.17
C VAL A 44 11.10 -0.77 0.82
N ASP A 45 12.32 -0.70 0.35
CA ASP A 45 12.75 -0.10 -0.92
C ASP A 45 12.54 -1.01 -2.15
N VAL A 46 12.16 -2.29 -1.94
CA VAL A 46 11.77 -3.21 -3.01
C VAL A 46 10.27 -3.55 -2.91
N PRO A 47 9.37 -2.61 -3.27
CA PRO A 47 7.96 -2.74 -2.95
C PRO A 47 7.10 -3.38 -4.06
N LEU A 48 7.60 -3.54 -5.30
CA LEU A 48 6.74 -3.73 -6.47
C LEU A 48 6.91 -5.07 -7.19
N PHE A 49 7.25 -6.14 -6.48
CA PHE A 49 7.14 -7.49 -7.02
C PHE A 49 5.67 -7.94 -7.14
N THR A 50 5.39 -8.83 -8.08
CA THR A 50 4.03 -9.26 -8.40
C THR A 50 3.53 -10.41 -7.52
N ALA A 51 2.21 -10.55 -7.40
CA ALA A 51 1.59 -11.71 -6.75
C ALA A 51 1.95 -13.03 -7.46
N LYS A 52 2.19 -13.00 -8.78
CA LYS A 52 2.67 -14.15 -9.57
C LYS A 52 4.03 -14.63 -9.06
N THR A 53 4.97 -13.71 -8.86
CA THR A 53 6.30 -14.01 -8.28
C THR A 53 6.18 -14.65 -6.90
N VAL A 54 5.37 -14.05 -6.01
CA VAL A 54 5.13 -14.62 -4.68
C VAL A 54 4.58 -16.03 -4.76
N LYS A 55 3.58 -16.26 -5.60
CA LYS A 55 3.01 -17.59 -5.80
C LYS A 55 4.04 -18.58 -6.34
N THR A 56 4.83 -18.20 -7.36
CA THR A 56 5.89 -19.05 -7.93
C THR A 56 6.90 -19.47 -6.86
N ILE A 57 7.32 -18.54 -6.00
CA ILE A 57 8.27 -18.83 -4.91
C ILE A 57 7.63 -19.78 -3.88
N LEU A 58 6.39 -19.55 -3.49
CA LEU A 58 5.68 -20.41 -2.51
C LEU A 58 5.42 -21.81 -3.04
N ASP A 59 5.05 -21.93 -4.32
CA ASP A 59 4.73 -23.20 -5.00
C ASP A 59 5.99 -24.05 -5.29
N SER A 60 7.19 -23.45 -5.22
CA SER A 60 8.46 -24.18 -5.36
C SER A 60 8.65 -25.27 -4.32
N GLY A 61 7.99 -25.18 -3.18
CA GLY A 61 8.17 -26.09 -2.04
C GLY A 61 9.52 -25.97 -1.33
N ALA A 62 10.41 -25.05 -1.78
CA ALA A 62 11.73 -24.87 -1.17
C ALA A 62 11.63 -24.35 0.28
N PRO A 63 12.52 -24.79 1.18
CA PRO A 63 12.62 -24.22 2.52
C PRO A 63 13.33 -22.86 2.54
N LEU A 64 14.18 -22.58 1.54
CA LEU A 64 14.90 -21.32 1.37
C LEU A 64 14.99 -20.98 -0.11
N ALA A 65 14.43 -19.84 -0.53
CA ALA A 65 14.41 -19.46 -1.94
C ALA A 65 14.50 -17.94 -2.16
N VAL A 66 15.06 -17.57 -3.33
CA VAL A 66 15.11 -16.20 -3.82
C VAL A 66 14.67 -16.17 -5.28
N PRO A 67 13.95 -15.12 -5.73
CA PRO A 67 13.72 -14.89 -7.13
C PRO A 67 15.02 -14.46 -7.84
N MET A 68 15.17 -14.90 -9.07
CA MET A 68 16.22 -14.47 -9.98
C MET A 68 15.59 -13.75 -11.15
N CYS A 69 15.97 -12.52 -11.39
CA CYS A 69 15.57 -11.76 -12.55
C CYS A 69 16.83 -11.21 -13.24
N GLU A 70 16.96 -11.43 -14.52
CA GLU A 70 18.14 -11.02 -15.31
C GLU A 70 19.49 -11.42 -14.68
N GLY A 71 19.56 -12.62 -14.10
CA GLY A 71 20.78 -13.13 -13.44
C GLY A 71 21.10 -12.49 -12.09
N ARG A 72 20.24 -11.59 -11.58
CA ARG A 72 20.37 -10.94 -10.27
C ARG A 72 19.41 -11.59 -9.26
N GLN A 73 19.87 -11.76 -8.02
CA GLN A 73 19.02 -12.17 -6.91
C GLN A 73 18.14 -10.98 -6.49
N GLY A 74 16.87 -11.25 -6.23
CA GLY A 74 15.89 -10.25 -5.86
C GLY A 74 15.12 -10.58 -4.59
N HIS A 75 14.01 -9.90 -4.41
CA HIS A 75 13.06 -10.04 -3.30
C HIS A 75 11.65 -10.36 -3.84
N PRO A 76 10.78 -10.98 -2.99
CA PRO A 76 10.99 -11.36 -1.59
C PRO A 76 11.83 -12.64 -1.44
N ILE A 77 12.48 -12.78 -0.29
CA ILE A 77 13.18 -14.00 0.09
C ILE A 77 12.22 -14.89 0.88
N LEU A 78 12.11 -16.15 0.49
CA LEU A 78 11.36 -17.19 1.22
C LEU A 78 12.26 -17.89 2.22
N ILE A 79 11.81 -17.96 3.47
CA ILE A 79 12.48 -18.65 4.56
C ILE A 79 11.46 -19.52 5.28
N SER A 80 11.69 -20.83 5.36
CA SER A 80 10.90 -21.73 6.21
C SER A 80 11.15 -21.42 7.68
N ASN A 81 10.11 -21.50 8.51
CA ASN A 81 10.23 -21.26 9.95
C ASN A 81 11.28 -22.17 10.61
N GLU A 82 11.45 -23.39 10.13
CA GLU A 82 12.44 -24.36 10.62
C GLU A 82 13.88 -23.85 10.52
N LEU A 83 14.16 -22.92 9.60
CA LEU A 83 15.49 -22.31 9.39
C LEU A 83 15.73 -21.06 10.24
N LEU A 84 14.68 -20.49 10.83
CA LEU A 84 14.82 -19.26 11.61
C LEU A 84 15.81 -19.40 12.78
N PRO A 85 15.88 -20.51 13.52
CA PRO A 85 16.91 -20.68 14.57
C PRO A 85 18.33 -20.54 14.03
N GLU A 86 18.66 -21.18 12.90
CA GLU A 86 20.00 -21.10 12.28
C GLU A 86 20.33 -19.66 11.89
N ILE A 87 19.40 -18.95 11.26
CA ILE A 87 19.58 -17.55 10.86
C ILE A 87 19.72 -16.63 12.07
N LEU A 88 18.97 -16.88 13.14
CA LEU A 88 19.00 -16.08 14.35
C LEU A 88 20.30 -16.24 15.17
N GLU A 89 20.92 -17.42 15.09
CA GLU A 89 22.20 -17.72 15.75
C GLU A 89 23.41 -17.21 14.96
N ASP A 90 23.26 -16.88 13.69
CA ASP A 90 24.35 -16.39 12.83
C ASP A 90 24.99 -15.11 13.39
N SER A 91 26.34 -15.00 13.25
CA SER A 91 27.09 -13.83 13.73
C SER A 91 26.70 -12.50 13.08
N GLY A 92 26.18 -12.55 11.86
CA GLY A 92 25.78 -11.38 11.10
C GLY A 92 26.89 -10.68 10.31
N GLU A 93 28.10 -11.20 10.28
CA GLU A 93 29.24 -10.59 9.58
C GLU A 93 28.93 -10.22 8.12
N MET A 94 28.17 -11.09 7.44
CA MET A 94 27.76 -10.90 6.03
C MET A 94 26.25 -10.58 5.89
N GLY A 95 25.62 -10.14 6.97
CA GLY A 95 24.20 -9.85 7.01
C GLY A 95 23.31 -11.08 6.74
N LEU A 96 22.07 -10.84 6.33
CA LEU A 96 21.11 -11.91 6.02
C LEU A 96 21.62 -12.85 4.92
N LYS A 97 22.30 -12.31 3.90
CA LYS A 97 22.84 -13.12 2.81
C LYS A 97 23.84 -14.14 3.33
N GLY A 98 24.77 -13.72 4.16
CA GLY A 98 25.76 -14.64 4.75
C GLY A 98 25.13 -15.68 5.68
N ALA A 99 24.08 -15.30 6.42
CA ALA A 99 23.33 -16.23 7.25
C ALA A 99 22.63 -17.30 6.38
N MET A 100 22.02 -16.91 5.28
CA MET A 100 21.39 -17.85 4.33
C MET A 100 22.41 -18.79 3.65
N ASP A 101 23.58 -18.27 3.29
CA ASP A 101 24.64 -19.07 2.66
C ASP A 101 25.22 -20.12 3.62
N ARG A 102 25.06 -19.93 4.92
CA ARG A 102 25.51 -20.87 5.99
C ARG A 102 24.42 -21.81 6.50
N CYS A 103 23.17 -21.65 6.01
CA CYS A 103 22.08 -22.55 6.39
C CYS A 103 22.37 -24.00 5.97
N SER A 104 21.80 -24.93 6.72
CA SER A 104 21.90 -26.38 6.49
C SER A 104 21.28 -26.84 5.16
N VAL A 105 20.48 -26.00 4.53
CA VAL A 105 19.82 -26.26 3.24
C VAL A 105 20.34 -25.33 2.16
N PRO A 106 20.40 -25.80 0.88
CA PRO A 106 20.82 -24.96 -0.22
C PRO A 106 19.80 -23.87 -0.54
N LEU A 107 20.29 -22.67 -0.87
CA LEU A 107 19.46 -21.58 -1.39
C LEU A 107 18.96 -21.93 -2.79
N MET A 108 17.65 -22.11 -2.95
CA MET A 108 17.01 -22.29 -4.25
C MET A 108 16.87 -20.94 -4.97
N ARG A 109 17.33 -20.89 -6.21
CA ARG A 109 17.19 -19.73 -7.11
C ARG A 109 16.09 -20.01 -8.11
N ILE A 110 15.09 -19.14 -8.16
CA ILE A 110 13.88 -19.33 -8.97
C ILE A 110 13.81 -18.22 -10.01
N ASP A 111 13.97 -18.56 -11.28
CA ASP A 111 13.88 -17.59 -12.37
C ASP A 111 12.46 -17.04 -12.49
N VAL A 112 12.37 -15.71 -12.54
CA VAL A 112 11.11 -14.96 -12.69
C VAL A 112 11.31 -13.82 -13.70
N GLU A 113 10.24 -13.51 -14.41
CA GLU A 113 10.17 -12.35 -15.31
C GLU A 113 9.52 -11.16 -14.59
N ASP A 114 10.15 -10.69 -13.51
CA ASP A 114 9.58 -9.65 -12.66
C ASP A 114 10.67 -8.68 -12.20
N PHE A 115 10.81 -7.59 -12.93
CA PHE A 115 11.77 -6.55 -12.63
C PHE A 115 11.58 -5.90 -11.25
N GLY A 116 10.35 -5.88 -10.74
CA GLY A 116 10.06 -5.37 -9.42
C GLY A 116 10.78 -6.11 -8.29
N THR A 117 11.32 -7.30 -8.57
CA THR A 117 12.09 -8.09 -7.59
C THR A 117 13.51 -7.58 -7.34
N ILE A 118 14.09 -6.86 -8.30
CA ILE A 118 15.50 -6.44 -8.31
C ILE A 118 15.70 -4.93 -8.38
N HIS A 119 14.61 -4.16 -8.37
CA HIS A 119 14.66 -2.71 -8.40
C HIS A 119 14.24 -2.13 -7.06
N ASP A 120 15.11 -1.33 -6.50
CA ASP A 120 14.94 -0.51 -5.32
C ASP A 120 14.42 0.90 -5.70
N ALA A 121 13.64 1.49 -4.81
CA ALA A 121 13.09 2.82 -4.93
C ALA A 121 13.79 3.76 -3.95
N ASP A 122 15.02 4.12 -4.28
CA ASP A 122 15.87 4.98 -3.44
C ASP A 122 15.46 6.46 -3.53
N THR A 123 14.89 6.87 -4.67
CA THR A 123 14.44 8.24 -4.91
C THR A 123 12.94 8.27 -5.28
N PRO A 124 12.26 9.43 -5.12
CA PRO A 124 10.89 9.59 -5.61
C PRO A 124 10.74 9.33 -7.12
N GLU A 125 11.78 9.62 -7.89
CA GLU A 125 11.87 9.40 -9.34
C GLU A 125 11.91 7.90 -9.64
N ASP A 126 12.74 7.13 -8.93
CA ASP A 126 12.83 5.67 -9.06
C ASP A 126 11.49 5.03 -8.72
N PHE A 127 10.87 5.46 -7.62
CA PHE A 127 9.54 4.98 -7.23
C PHE A 127 8.49 5.26 -8.31
N SER A 128 8.49 6.45 -8.91
CA SER A 128 7.55 6.81 -9.96
C SER A 128 7.75 5.95 -11.21
N ALA A 129 9.00 5.73 -11.63
CA ALA A 129 9.35 4.88 -12.77
C ALA A 129 8.94 3.42 -12.53
N LEU A 130 9.18 2.90 -11.32
CA LEU A 130 8.77 1.55 -10.93
C LEU A 130 7.25 1.39 -10.92
N VAL A 131 6.50 2.39 -10.45
CA VAL A 131 5.04 2.39 -10.45
C VAL A 131 4.51 2.40 -11.88
N GLU A 132 5.08 3.20 -12.77
CA GLU A 132 4.69 3.23 -14.19
C GLU A 132 4.95 1.87 -14.86
N TYR A 133 6.14 1.31 -14.66
CA TYR A 133 6.52 0.00 -15.17
C TYR A 133 5.58 -1.11 -14.67
N HIS A 134 5.33 -1.16 -13.36
CA HIS A 134 4.43 -2.14 -12.75
C HIS A 134 3.00 -2.00 -13.28
N ASN A 135 2.50 -0.77 -13.38
CA ASN A 135 1.16 -0.51 -13.90
C ASN A 135 1.02 -0.87 -15.39
N ALA A 136 2.08 -0.73 -16.19
CA ALA A 136 2.07 -1.08 -17.60
C ALA A 136 1.92 -2.60 -17.83
N GLN A 137 2.34 -3.42 -16.87
CA GLN A 137 2.23 -4.88 -16.96
C GLN A 137 0.92 -5.45 -16.44
N LEU A 138 0.17 -4.64 -15.65
CA LEU A 138 -1.06 -5.08 -15.01
C LEU A 138 -2.30 -4.69 -15.80
N VAL A 139 -2.93 -5.66 -16.43
CA VAL A 139 -4.30 -5.49 -16.92
C VAL A 139 -5.24 -5.69 -15.73
N ARG A 140 -5.95 -4.62 -15.37
CA ARG A 140 -6.84 -4.60 -14.21
C ARG A 140 -8.14 -3.83 -14.51
N PRO A 141 -9.28 -4.21 -13.92
CA PRO A 141 -10.49 -3.44 -14.07
C PRO A 141 -10.37 -2.11 -13.33
N VAL A 142 -10.76 -1.03 -13.98
CA VAL A 142 -10.86 0.29 -13.34
C VAL A 142 -12.32 0.69 -13.28
N VAL A 143 -12.82 0.93 -12.07
CA VAL A 143 -14.21 1.35 -11.84
C VAL A 143 -14.22 2.84 -11.46
N HIS A 144 -14.92 3.62 -12.24
CA HIS A 144 -15.21 5.02 -11.95
C HIS A 144 -16.64 5.18 -11.47
N VAL A 145 -16.81 5.55 -10.21
CA VAL A 145 -18.14 5.76 -9.61
C VAL A 145 -18.47 7.24 -9.61
N SER A 146 -19.60 7.59 -10.21
CA SER A 146 -20.13 8.93 -10.16
C SER A 146 -21.62 8.89 -9.84
N LEU A 147 -22.06 9.72 -8.88
CA LEU A 147 -23.48 9.93 -8.62
C LEU A 147 -24.00 11.02 -9.56
N THR A 148 -25.10 10.73 -10.24
CA THR A 148 -25.64 11.56 -11.31
C THR A 148 -27.14 11.86 -11.05
N ARG A 149 -27.58 13.07 -11.34
CA ARG A 149 -28.98 13.42 -11.60
C ARG A 149 -29.12 13.75 -13.08
N GLU A 150 -29.25 15.01 -13.45
CA GLU A 150 -29.14 15.43 -14.85
C GLU A 150 -27.68 15.45 -15.31
N LYS A 151 -26.76 15.79 -14.39
CA LYS A 151 -25.31 15.81 -14.59
C LYS A 151 -24.62 15.13 -13.44
N PRO A 152 -23.40 14.59 -13.65
CA PRO A 152 -22.58 14.09 -12.57
C PRO A 152 -22.37 15.17 -11.51
N PHE A 153 -22.59 14.82 -10.25
CA PHE A 153 -22.48 15.78 -9.14
C PHE A 153 -21.60 15.31 -7.98
N PHE A 154 -21.26 14.02 -7.91
CA PHE A 154 -20.38 13.48 -6.87
C PHE A 154 -19.51 12.36 -7.44
N ASP A 155 -18.22 12.43 -7.21
CA ASP A 155 -17.22 11.46 -7.67
C ASP A 155 -16.07 11.31 -6.66
N SER A 156 -15.07 10.51 -6.98
CA SER A 156 -13.89 10.27 -6.14
C SER A 156 -13.08 11.55 -5.84
N LYS A 157 -13.03 12.50 -6.78
CA LYS A 157 -12.34 13.78 -6.59
C LYS A 157 -13.05 14.64 -5.53
N ILE A 158 -14.36 14.64 -5.56
CA ILE A 158 -15.18 15.36 -4.57
C ILE A 158 -15.09 14.65 -3.21
N ALA A 159 -15.13 13.32 -3.19
CA ALA A 159 -14.93 12.55 -1.96
C ALA A 159 -13.56 12.87 -1.32
N THR A 160 -12.49 12.92 -2.11
CA THR A 160 -11.15 13.32 -1.63
C THR A 160 -11.15 14.74 -1.06
N LEU A 161 -11.78 15.69 -1.73
CA LEU A 161 -11.88 17.07 -1.24
C LEU A 161 -12.57 17.13 0.12
N LEU A 162 -13.69 16.43 0.28
CA LEU A 162 -14.44 16.39 1.54
C LEU A 162 -13.65 15.70 2.66
N THR A 163 -12.94 14.61 2.35
CA THR A 163 -12.04 13.93 3.30
C THR A 163 -10.97 14.89 3.80
N LEU A 164 -10.28 15.57 2.89
CA LEU A 164 -9.24 16.53 3.24
C LEU A 164 -9.78 17.72 4.03
N ILE A 165 -11.00 18.19 3.75
CA ILE A 165 -11.66 19.24 4.56
C ILE A 165 -11.94 18.73 5.96
N ASP A 166 -12.40 17.48 6.10
CA ASP A 166 -12.68 16.93 7.43
C ASP A 166 -11.40 16.69 8.25
N GLU A 167 -10.31 16.31 7.62
CA GLU A 167 -9.00 16.17 8.27
C GLU A 167 -8.41 17.52 8.69
N THR A 168 -8.33 18.46 7.76
CA THR A 168 -7.64 19.74 7.94
C THR A 168 -8.49 20.81 8.62
N LYS A 169 -9.80 20.60 8.70
CA LYS A 169 -10.81 21.60 9.13
C LYS A 169 -10.74 22.92 8.33
N SER A 170 -10.19 22.86 7.09
CA SER A 170 -9.91 24.02 6.26
C SER A 170 -10.07 23.70 4.76
N VAL A 171 -11.01 24.40 4.11
CA VAL A 171 -11.18 24.31 2.64
C VAL A 171 -9.92 24.78 1.90
N ARG A 172 -9.22 25.79 2.45
CA ARG A 172 -7.96 26.29 1.84
C ARG A 172 -6.86 25.25 1.88
N ALA A 173 -6.64 24.61 3.04
CA ALA A 173 -5.61 23.58 3.20
C ALA A 173 -5.93 22.32 2.36
N ALA A 174 -7.19 21.92 2.32
CA ALA A 174 -7.64 20.82 1.47
C ALA A 174 -7.40 21.13 -0.03
N GLY A 175 -7.76 22.33 -0.47
CA GLY A 175 -7.52 22.77 -1.85
C GLY A 175 -6.03 22.77 -2.22
N GLN A 176 -5.16 23.26 -1.34
CA GLN A 176 -3.72 23.25 -1.55
C GLN A 176 -3.17 21.83 -1.75
N ARG A 177 -3.62 20.84 -0.94
CA ARG A 177 -3.23 19.43 -1.09
C ARG A 177 -3.69 18.83 -2.41
N MET A 178 -4.77 19.34 -2.99
CA MET A 178 -5.32 18.89 -4.28
C MET A 178 -4.89 19.78 -5.47
N GLN A 179 -4.02 20.75 -5.26
CA GLN A 179 -3.62 21.75 -6.26
C GLN A 179 -4.82 22.52 -6.86
N LEU A 180 -5.85 22.74 -6.06
CA LEU A 180 -7.04 23.50 -6.42
C LEU A 180 -6.99 24.91 -5.82
N SER A 181 -7.44 25.91 -6.59
CA SER A 181 -7.64 27.24 -6.04
C SER A 181 -8.76 27.25 -5.00
N TYR A 182 -8.70 28.17 -4.05
CA TYR A 182 -9.73 28.33 -3.02
C TYR A 182 -11.12 28.60 -3.64
N SER A 183 -11.19 29.39 -4.72
CA SER A 183 -12.44 29.64 -5.44
C SER A 183 -12.96 28.39 -6.13
N SER A 184 -12.09 27.55 -6.70
CA SER A 184 -12.47 26.26 -7.30
C SER A 184 -13.09 25.32 -6.28
N CYS A 185 -12.48 25.21 -5.10
CA CYS A 185 -13.03 24.38 -4.02
C CYS A 185 -14.45 24.85 -3.63
N TRP A 186 -14.65 26.16 -3.48
CA TRP A 186 -15.96 26.68 -3.14
C TRP A 186 -17.01 26.52 -4.25
N ASN A 187 -16.59 26.61 -5.50
CA ASN A 187 -17.49 26.34 -6.62
C ASN A 187 -17.93 24.87 -6.63
N ILE A 188 -17.02 23.93 -6.39
CA ILE A 188 -17.36 22.51 -6.25
C ILE A 188 -18.36 22.32 -5.12
N ILE A 189 -18.09 22.87 -3.93
CA ILE A 189 -18.95 22.71 -2.75
C ILE A 189 -20.34 23.29 -3.01
N ARG A 190 -20.44 24.50 -3.57
CA ARG A 190 -21.71 25.17 -3.88
C ARG A 190 -22.51 24.37 -4.91
N THR A 191 -21.85 23.92 -5.98
CA THR A 191 -22.49 23.09 -7.01
C THR A 191 -23.04 21.81 -6.39
N LEU A 192 -22.27 21.19 -5.51
CA LEU A 192 -22.67 19.97 -4.82
C LEU A 192 -23.86 20.23 -3.88
N GLU A 193 -23.79 21.25 -3.04
CA GLU A 193 -24.90 21.63 -2.13
C GLU A 193 -26.17 22.02 -2.87
N SER A 194 -26.05 22.58 -4.08
CA SER A 194 -27.22 22.88 -4.93
C SER A 194 -27.93 21.62 -5.46
N GLN A 195 -27.23 20.50 -5.56
CA GLN A 195 -27.80 19.20 -5.96
C GLN A 195 -28.35 18.41 -4.77
N LEU A 196 -27.90 18.77 -3.57
CA LEU A 196 -28.32 18.14 -2.33
C LEU A 196 -29.37 19.03 -1.64
N SER A 197 -30.26 18.43 -0.88
CA SER A 197 -31.27 19.18 -0.09
C SER A 197 -30.72 19.58 1.30
N PHE A 198 -29.40 19.57 1.48
CA PHE A 198 -28.77 19.87 2.76
C PHE A 198 -27.37 20.44 2.58
N PRO A 199 -26.88 21.26 3.52
CA PRO A 199 -25.51 21.76 3.50
C PRO A 199 -24.50 20.66 3.86
N LEU A 200 -23.36 20.68 3.18
CA LEU A 200 -22.24 19.76 3.47
C LEU A 200 -21.30 20.27 4.54
N LEU A 201 -21.15 21.59 4.62
CA LEU A 201 -20.21 22.22 5.56
C LEU A 201 -20.93 23.12 6.57
N LYS A 202 -20.44 23.05 7.81
CA LYS A 202 -20.66 24.06 8.85
C LYS A 202 -19.43 24.96 8.92
N ARG A 203 -19.64 26.28 8.89
CA ARG A 203 -18.57 27.27 9.06
C ARG A 203 -18.65 27.85 10.46
N SER A 204 -17.52 27.91 11.14
CA SER A 204 -17.36 28.69 12.36
C SER A 204 -16.50 29.91 12.05
N GLN A 205 -17.01 31.11 12.38
CA GLN A 205 -16.17 32.32 12.39
C GLN A 205 -15.18 32.17 13.53
N GLY A 206 -13.92 31.93 13.19
CA GLY A 206 -12.85 31.90 14.17
C GLY A 206 -12.36 33.30 14.49
N GLY A 207 -11.95 33.53 15.75
CA GLY A 207 -11.13 34.67 16.11
C GLY A 207 -9.73 34.64 15.53
N ALA A 208 -8.67 34.98 16.24
CA ALA A 208 -7.28 35.11 15.77
C ALA A 208 -6.68 33.88 15.05
N GLY A 209 -7.36 32.72 15.01
CA GLY A 209 -6.91 31.49 14.33
C GLY A 209 -7.53 31.20 12.95
N GLY A 210 -8.37 32.07 12.37
CA GLY A 210 -8.99 31.87 11.04
C GLY A 210 -10.34 31.12 11.12
N SER A 211 -11.08 31.06 9.98
CA SER A 211 -12.36 30.35 9.88
C SER A 211 -12.16 28.86 9.74
N THR A 212 -12.82 28.04 10.54
CA THR A 212 -12.85 26.59 10.41
C THR A 212 -14.04 26.14 9.57
N SER A 213 -13.85 25.09 8.79
CA SER A 213 -14.89 24.45 7.98
C SER A 213 -14.91 22.96 8.32
N VAL A 214 -16.03 22.47 8.81
CA VAL A 214 -16.19 21.05 9.17
C VAL A 214 -17.39 20.47 8.41
N LEU A 215 -17.34 19.18 8.12
CA LEU A 215 -18.48 18.49 7.52
C LEU A 215 -19.68 18.49 8.49
N THR A 216 -20.87 18.67 7.94
CA THR A 216 -22.11 18.37 8.67
C THR A 216 -22.25 16.86 8.86
N ASP A 217 -23.13 16.43 9.78
CA ASP A 217 -23.36 15.01 10.02
C ASP A 217 -23.84 14.31 8.74
N ARG A 218 -24.72 15.00 7.96
CA ARG A 218 -25.17 14.50 6.63
C ARG A 218 -24.05 14.51 5.59
N GLY A 219 -23.12 15.45 5.66
CA GLY A 219 -21.94 15.50 4.81
C GLY A 219 -21.00 14.31 5.07
N LYS A 220 -20.80 13.98 6.33
CA LYS A 220 -20.02 12.79 6.74
C LYS A 220 -20.72 11.52 6.30
N GLU A 221 -22.00 11.39 6.55
CA GLU A 221 -22.79 10.23 6.14
C GLU A 221 -22.73 10.01 4.61
N LEU A 222 -22.85 11.07 3.81
CA LEU A 222 -22.73 10.98 2.36
C LEU A 222 -21.34 10.46 1.95
N LEU A 223 -20.30 11.02 2.54
CA LEU A 223 -18.90 10.62 2.26
C LEU A 223 -18.64 9.17 2.63
N GLU A 224 -19.05 8.74 3.81
CA GLU A 224 -18.91 7.37 4.29
C GLU A 224 -19.64 6.36 3.39
N ARG A 225 -20.89 6.66 3.04
CA ARG A 225 -21.69 5.81 2.15
C ARG A 225 -21.10 5.72 0.75
N TYR A 226 -20.63 6.85 0.20
CA TYR A 226 -19.97 6.85 -1.10
C TYR A 226 -18.68 6.00 -1.08
N ASN A 227 -17.82 6.20 -0.08
CA ASN A 227 -16.58 5.46 0.04
C ASN A 227 -16.81 3.95 0.22
N ALA A 228 -17.81 3.56 1.02
CA ALA A 228 -18.19 2.16 1.19
C ALA A 228 -18.72 1.55 -0.12
N TYR A 229 -19.55 2.30 -0.86
CA TYR A 229 -20.10 1.87 -2.15
C TYR A 229 -19.02 1.74 -3.22
N ASP A 230 -18.14 2.75 -3.37
CA ASP A 230 -17.01 2.74 -4.30
C ASP A 230 -16.08 1.56 -4.03
N LYS A 231 -15.72 1.35 -2.75
CA LYS A 231 -14.91 0.20 -2.33
C LYS A 231 -15.56 -1.13 -2.73
N LYS A 232 -16.84 -1.29 -2.45
CA LYS A 232 -17.56 -2.55 -2.76
C LYS A 232 -17.64 -2.82 -4.25
N LEU A 233 -17.85 -1.80 -5.07
CA LEU A 233 -17.85 -1.94 -6.52
C LEU A 233 -16.47 -2.35 -7.07
N LYS A 234 -15.38 -1.78 -6.53
CA LYS A 234 -14.02 -2.14 -6.91
C LYS A 234 -13.68 -3.58 -6.54
N GLU A 235 -14.09 -4.03 -5.35
CA GLU A 235 -13.95 -5.43 -4.92
C GLU A 235 -14.67 -6.37 -5.87
N LEU A 236 -15.95 -6.11 -6.17
CA LEU A 236 -16.76 -6.92 -7.08
C LEU A 236 -16.18 -6.92 -8.50
N ALA A 237 -15.71 -5.78 -8.99
CA ALA A 237 -15.07 -5.71 -10.31
C ALA A 237 -13.81 -6.57 -10.37
N GLY A 238 -13.00 -6.61 -9.31
CA GLY A 238 -11.84 -7.50 -9.20
C GLY A 238 -12.23 -8.98 -9.20
N GLU A 239 -13.25 -9.35 -8.43
CA GLU A 239 -13.78 -10.72 -8.39
C GLU A 239 -14.30 -11.17 -9.77
N LEU A 240 -15.06 -10.31 -10.45
CA LEU A 240 -15.62 -10.62 -11.77
C LEU A 240 -14.54 -10.68 -12.85
N TYR A 241 -13.53 -9.82 -12.76
CA TYR A 241 -12.45 -9.75 -13.75
C TYR A 241 -11.79 -11.11 -13.99
N GLY A 242 -11.46 -11.83 -12.92
CA GLY A 242 -10.86 -13.16 -13.02
C GLY A 242 -11.73 -14.16 -13.77
N GLY A 243 -13.07 -14.09 -13.62
CA GLY A 243 -13.99 -14.98 -14.30
C GLY A 243 -14.17 -14.67 -15.81
N TYR A 244 -14.00 -13.41 -16.21
CA TYR A 244 -14.21 -12.99 -17.61
C TYR A 244 -12.92 -12.88 -18.42
N PHE A 245 -11.81 -12.55 -17.79
CA PHE A 245 -10.54 -12.21 -18.44
C PHE A 245 -9.35 -13.02 -17.96
N GLY A 246 -9.53 -13.90 -16.96
CA GLY A 246 -8.46 -14.76 -16.45
C GLY A 246 -7.86 -15.63 -17.56
N GLY A 247 -6.52 -15.62 -17.65
CA GLY A 247 -5.78 -16.34 -18.68
C GLY A 247 -5.77 -15.70 -20.07
N LEU A 248 -6.47 -14.55 -20.26
CA LEU A 248 -6.48 -13.87 -21.58
C LEU A 248 -5.26 -12.97 -21.79
N PHE A 249 -4.70 -12.44 -20.69
CA PHE A 249 -3.59 -11.48 -20.70
C PHE A 249 -2.35 -12.01 -19.95
N GLU A 250 -2.34 -13.30 -19.63
CA GLU A 250 -1.22 -13.99 -18.98
C GLU A 250 -0.20 -14.51 -20.02
#